data_374bb92dd33e66ce0b1eeebed673acef
#
_entry.id   374bb92dd33e66ce0b1eeebed673acef
#
_cell.length_a   1.000
_cell.length_b   1.000
_cell.length_c   1.000
_cell.angle_alpha   90.00
_cell.angle_beta   90.00
_cell.angle_gamma   90.00
#
_symmetry.space_group_name_H-M   'P 1'
#
loop_
_entity.id
_entity.type
_entity.pdbx_description
1 polymer ?
#
loop_
_entity_poly.entity_id
_entity_poly.type
_entity_poly.pdbx_seq_one_letter_code
_entity_poly.pdbx_strand_id
1 'polypeptide(L)'
;MSAKFKMSMLSLRTRIFLSMIVLVLIASILMASISVIQFKNESKEYHQERLERKEIAINEHINYVLANTTYPLSTNNLDLIFKDKIHELSQIHGLEINIFGLDGKLLKSSKAAFSVDTIAPPIPKYILKLVQSSIEKRYVDIKNIDGIKNRSSFSLIKDEKFKPLGILNIPYVEDDSFYEKELQNFLIRLGQVYAFMLLIAFGLAYFLSTYITKSLKTISDKLRDTSLDQKNEKIVLEANSKEINLLIKAYNG
;
A
#
# COMPACT_ATOMS: atom_id res chain seq x y z
N MET A 1 -11.76 24.20 26.55
CA MET A 1 -10.77 25.26 26.80
C MET A 1 -10.09 25.58 25.46
N SER A 2 -10.58 26.63 24.78
CA SER A 2 -10.12 27.01 23.44
C SER A 2 -8.84 27.82 23.56
N ALA A 3 -7.72 27.28 23.17
CA ALA A 3 -6.48 27.99 22.96
C ALA A 3 -6.65 28.88 21.72
N LYS A 4 -7.25 30.06 21.87
CA LYS A 4 -7.10 31.16 20.92
C LYS A 4 -5.61 31.53 20.93
N PHE A 5 -4.85 30.91 20.03
CA PHE A 5 -3.48 31.29 19.75
C PHE A 5 -3.49 32.79 19.39
N LYS A 6 -3.00 33.64 20.31
CA LYS A 6 -2.92 35.09 20.12
C LYS A 6 -1.92 35.40 18.99
N MET A 7 -2.28 35.14 17.74
CA MET A 7 -1.51 35.52 16.54
C MET A 7 -1.37 37.07 16.40
N SER A 8 -2.06 37.84 17.22
CA SER A 8 -2.09 39.31 17.13
C SER A 8 -0.77 39.98 17.51
N MET A 9 0.13 39.31 18.24
CA MET A 9 1.42 39.88 18.65
C MET A 9 2.62 39.54 17.73
N LEU A 10 2.43 38.67 16.75
CA LEU A 10 3.51 38.28 15.86
C LEU A 10 3.68 39.31 14.74
N SER A 11 4.94 39.60 14.37
CA SER A 11 5.24 40.46 13.22
C SER A 11 4.65 39.88 11.93
N LEU A 12 4.34 40.72 10.95
CA LEU A 12 3.84 40.27 9.63
C LEU A 12 4.75 39.23 9.01
N ARG A 13 6.07 39.44 9.15
CA ARG A 13 7.09 38.47 8.70
C ARG A 13 6.89 37.09 9.31
N THR A 14 6.72 37.00 10.62
CA THR A 14 6.55 35.74 11.32
C THR A 14 5.23 35.04 10.95
N ARG A 15 4.17 35.81 10.71
CA ARG A 15 2.87 35.27 10.30
C ARG A 15 2.95 34.63 8.91
N ILE A 16 3.54 35.32 7.92
CA ILE A 16 3.73 34.81 6.57
C ILE A 16 4.60 33.56 6.59
N PHE A 17 5.73 33.62 7.30
CA PHE A 17 6.63 32.47 7.44
C PHE A 17 5.91 31.26 8.05
N LEU A 18 5.21 31.45 9.17
CA LEU A 18 4.51 30.36 9.86
C LEU A 18 3.39 29.77 9.00
N SER A 19 2.60 30.62 8.30
CA SER A 19 1.52 30.12 7.45
C SER A 19 2.04 29.28 6.27
N MET A 20 3.17 29.68 5.68
CA MET A 20 3.80 28.90 4.60
C MET A 20 4.30 27.54 5.10
N ILE A 21 4.95 27.51 6.26
CA ILE A 21 5.43 26.26 6.86
C ILE A 21 4.26 25.33 7.22
N VAL A 22 3.20 25.86 7.86
CA VAL A 22 2.01 25.06 8.18
C VAL A 22 1.36 24.47 6.94
N LEU A 23 1.26 25.25 5.86
CA LEU A 23 0.70 24.78 4.60
C LEU A 23 1.53 23.63 4.01
N VAL A 24 2.86 23.76 3.99
CA VAL A 24 3.76 22.69 3.50
C VAL A 24 3.66 21.44 4.38
N LEU A 25 3.59 21.61 5.72
CA LEU A 25 3.43 20.47 6.64
C LEU A 25 2.12 19.72 6.39
N ILE A 26 1.01 20.44 6.25
CA ILE A 26 -0.30 19.81 5.95
C ILE A 26 -0.25 19.06 4.63
N ALA A 27 0.30 19.66 3.58
CA ALA A 27 0.44 19.03 2.28
C ALA A 27 1.33 17.76 2.35
N SER A 28 2.43 17.82 3.11
CA SER A 28 3.33 16.68 3.31
C SER A 28 2.66 15.53 4.05
N ILE A 29 1.88 15.82 5.11
CA ILE A 29 1.14 14.80 5.87
C ILE A 29 0.07 14.13 5.00
N LEU A 30 -0.68 14.91 4.20
CA LEU A 30 -1.68 14.37 3.28
C LEU A 30 -1.05 13.44 2.24
N MET A 31 0.04 13.89 1.61
CA MET A 31 0.77 13.07 0.62
C MET A 31 1.34 11.80 1.23
N ALA A 32 1.96 11.88 2.41
CA ALA A 32 2.47 10.70 3.12
C ALA A 32 1.35 9.71 3.45
N SER A 33 0.21 10.20 3.91
CA SER A 33 -0.96 9.35 4.22
C SER A 33 -1.47 8.61 2.98
N ILE A 34 -1.63 9.31 1.86
CA ILE A 34 -2.05 8.72 0.58
C ILE A 34 -1.04 7.65 0.14
N SER A 35 0.27 7.96 0.17
CA SER A 35 1.33 7.03 -0.24
C SER A 35 1.35 5.74 0.59
N VAL A 36 1.13 5.84 1.91
CA VAL A 36 1.06 4.66 2.79
C VAL A 36 -0.18 3.82 2.49
N ILE A 37 -1.33 4.45 2.25
CA ILE A 37 -2.57 3.74 1.89
C ILE A 37 -2.39 3.00 0.57
N GLN A 38 -1.85 3.68 -0.44
CA GLN A 38 -1.58 3.10 -1.76
C GLN A 38 -0.64 1.90 -1.65
N PHE A 39 0.49 2.03 -0.93
CA PHE A 39 1.44 0.94 -0.74
C PHE A 39 0.78 -0.30 -0.09
N LYS A 40 -0.06 -0.10 0.94
CA LYS A 40 -0.79 -1.20 1.59
C LYS A 40 -1.79 -1.89 0.66
N ASN A 41 -2.43 -1.14 -0.23
CA ASN A 41 -3.38 -1.70 -1.18
C ASN A 41 -2.65 -2.53 -2.26
N GLU A 42 -1.56 -2.03 -2.81
CA GLU A 42 -0.71 -2.76 -3.77
C GLU A 42 -0.16 -4.06 -3.18
N SER A 43 0.25 -4.05 -1.90
CA SER A 43 0.70 -5.27 -1.22
C SER A 43 -0.37 -6.36 -1.18
N LYS A 44 -1.63 -5.99 -0.87
CA LYS A 44 -2.74 -6.96 -0.84
C LYS A 44 -3.04 -7.55 -2.21
N GLU A 45 -3.06 -6.71 -3.24
CA GLU A 45 -3.32 -7.11 -4.62
C GLU A 45 -2.22 -8.06 -5.12
N TYR A 46 -0.97 -7.75 -4.87
CA TYR A 46 0.16 -8.59 -5.20
C TYR A 46 0.07 -10.01 -4.62
N HIS A 47 -0.28 -10.16 -3.34
CA HIS A 47 -0.43 -11.49 -2.72
C HIS A 47 -1.57 -12.29 -3.34
N GLN A 48 -2.67 -11.61 -3.67
CA GLN A 48 -3.80 -12.24 -4.33
C GLN A 48 -3.43 -12.73 -5.73
N GLU A 49 -2.84 -11.88 -6.55
CA GLU A 49 -2.38 -12.23 -7.89
C GLU A 49 -1.30 -13.33 -7.89
N ARG A 50 -0.38 -13.28 -6.93
CA ARG A 50 0.67 -14.28 -6.79
C ARG A 50 0.09 -15.67 -6.50
N LEU A 51 -0.88 -15.74 -5.58
CA LEU A 51 -1.56 -17.01 -5.28
C LEU A 51 -2.32 -17.50 -6.51
N GLU A 52 -3.05 -16.63 -7.19
CA GLU A 52 -3.83 -16.98 -8.37
C GLU A 52 -2.96 -17.50 -9.51
N ARG A 53 -1.85 -16.83 -9.83
CA ARG A 53 -0.89 -17.32 -10.85
C ARG A 53 -0.30 -18.68 -10.48
N LYS A 54 0.04 -18.89 -9.21
CA LYS A 54 0.56 -20.19 -8.75
C LYS A 54 -0.51 -21.28 -8.80
N GLU A 55 -1.73 -20.96 -8.43
CA GLU A 55 -2.87 -21.88 -8.49
C GLU A 55 -3.17 -22.31 -9.93
N ILE A 56 -3.17 -21.39 -10.90
CA ILE A 56 -3.32 -21.71 -12.33
C ILE A 56 -2.23 -22.67 -12.77
N ALA A 57 -0.96 -22.36 -12.48
CA ALA A 57 0.17 -23.21 -12.88
C ALA A 57 0.11 -24.62 -12.24
N ILE A 58 -0.32 -24.72 -10.98
CA ILE A 58 -0.51 -26.00 -10.30
C ILE A 58 -1.66 -26.79 -10.93
N ASN A 59 -2.79 -26.13 -11.23
CA ASN A 59 -3.93 -26.76 -11.89
C ASN A 59 -3.57 -27.29 -13.29
N GLU A 60 -2.83 -26.51 -14.07
CA GLU A 60 -2.33 -26.97 -15.39
C GLU A 60 -1.45 -28.21 -15.26
N HIS A 61 -0.56 -28.22 -14.26
CA HIS A 61 0.30 -29.38 -14.02
C HIS A 61 -0.49 -30.61 -13.51
N ILE A 62 -1.50 -30.41 -12.65
CA ILE A 62 -2.42 -31.48 -12.23
C ILE A 62 -3.16 -32.05 -13.44
N ASN A 63 -3.69 -31.22 -14.32
CA ASN A 63 -4.37 -31.64 -15.53
C ASN A 63 -3.41 -32.45 -16.46
N TYR A 64 -2.14 -32.03 -16.58
CA TYR A 64 -1.14 -32.77 -17.30
C TYR A 64 -0.90 -34.16 -16.71
N VAL A 65 -0.81 -34.26 -15.37
CA VAL A 65 -0.65 -35.58 -14.70
C VAL A 65 -1.87 -36.46 -14.92
N LEU A 66 -3.09 -35.89 -14.83
CA LEU A 66 -4.33 -36.64 -15.09
C LEU A 66 -4.46 -37.12 -16.52
N ALA A 67 -4.03 -36.33 -17.51
CA ALA A 67 -4.07 -36.69 -18.92
C ALA A 67 -3.06 -37.81 -19.27
N ASN A 68 -1.94 -37.90 -18.54
CA ASN A 68 -0.86 -38.85 -18.82
C ASN A 68 -0.83 -40.05 -17.86
N THR A 69 -1.83 -40.22 -17.00
CA THR A 69 -1.89 -41.36 -16.07
C THR A 69 -2.43 -42.61 -16.73
N THR A 70 -1.93 -43.76 -16.30
CA THR A 70 -2.46 -45.09 -16.70
C THR A 70 -3.58 -45.57 -15.78
N TYR A 71 -3.80 -44.91 -14.64
CA TYR A 71 -4.85 -45.26 -13.71
C TYR A 71 -6.22 -44.74 -14.16
N PRO A 72 -7.31 -45.48 -13.92
CA PRO A 72 -8.66 -44.97 -14.18
C PRO A 72 -8.93 -43.68 -13.39
N LEU A 73 -9.47 -42.65 -14.07
CA LEU A 73 -9.80 -41.37 -13.44
C LEU A 73 -11.01 -41.52 -12.53
N SER A 74 -10.76 -41.62 -11.24
CA SER A 74 -11.78 -41.68 -10.17
C SER A 74 -11.25 -41.05 -8.88
N THR A 75 -12.15 -40.61 -8.02
CA THR A 75 -11.78 -40.05 -6.70
C THR A 75 -10.92 -41.03 -5.90
N ASN A 76 -11.23 -42.33 -5.95
CA ASN A 76 -10.53 -43.35 -5.17
C ASN A 76 -9.09 -43.63 -5.67
N ASN A 77 -8.76 -43.24 -6.88
CA ASN A 77 -7.43 -43.46 -7.45
C ASN A 77 -6.54 -42.21 -7.40
N LEU A 78 -7.05 -41.05 -6.91
CA LEU A 78 -6.25 -39.83 -6.85
C LEU A 78 -5.02 -39.96 -5.94
N ASP A 79 -5.11 -40.74 -4.86
CA ASP A 79 -3.99 -41.01 -3.97
C ASP A 79 -2.87 -41.79 -4.65
N LEU A 80 -3.22 -42.73 -5.55
CA LEU A 80 -2.28 -43.51 -6.36
C LEU A 80 -1.68 -42.69 -7.50
N ILE A 81 -2.51 -41.91 -8.22
CA ILE A 81 -2.10 -41.05 -9.32
C ILE A 81 -1.07 -40.02 -8.84
N PHE A 82 -1.33 -39.42 -7.68
CA PHE A 82 -0.48 -38.37 -7.10
C PHE A 82 0.50 -38.86 -6.04
N LYS A 83 0.73 -40.18 -5.94
CA LYS A 83 1.58 -40.77 -4.89
C LYS A 83 2.93 -40.07 -4.74
N ASP A 84 3.69 -39.99 -5.84
CA ASP A 84 5.02 -39.39 -5.89
C ASP A 84 4.98 -38.00 -6.56
N LYS A 85 4.03 -37.78 -7.45
CA LYS A 85 3.86 -36.56 -8.22
C LYS A 85 3.51 -35.34 -7.36
N ILE A 86 2.83 -35.51 -6.22
CA ILE A 86 2.47 -34.40 -5.36
C ILE A 86 3.70 -33.73 -4.74
N HIS A 87 4.75 -34.48 -4.43
CA HIS A 87 6.00 -33.95 -3.90
C HIS A 87 6.77 -33.19 -4.97
N GLU A 88 6.82 -33.72 -6.21
CA GLU A 88 7.41 -33.05 -7.36
C GLU A 88 6.71 -31.72 -7.64
N LEU A 89 5.39 -31.71 -7.69
CA LEU A 89 4.56 -30.52 -7.84
C LEU A 89 4.85 -29.48 -6.75
N SER A 90 4.88 -29.91 -5.50
CA SER A 90 5.15 -29.05 -4.36
C SER A 90 6.55 -28.42 -4.43
N GLN A 91 7.57 -29.17 -4.84
CA GLN A 91 8.94 -28.67 -5.00
C GLN A 91 9.06 -27.66 -6.15
N ILE A 92 8.42 -27.95 -7.30
CA ILE A 92 8.45 -27.06 -8.47
C ILE A 92 7.78 -25.72 -8.16
N HIS A 93 6.62 -25.76 -7.51
CA HIS A 93 5.85 -24.54 -7.25
C HIS A 93 6.21 -23.85 -5.92
N GLY A 94 6.96 -24.54 -5.04
CA GLY A 94 7.34 -24.03 -3.72
C GLY A 94 6.15 -23.78 -2.80
N LEU A 95 5.11 -24.60 -2.91
CA LEU A 95 3.89 -24.52 -2.10
C LEU A 95 3.47 -25.89 -1.60
N GLU A 96 2.84 -25.93 -0.44
CA GLU A 96 2.15 -27.12 0.03
C GLU A 96 0.92 -27.38 -0.84
N ILE A 97 0.71 -28.64 -1.21
CA ILE A 97 -0.41 -29.08 -2.05
C ILE A 97 -1.12 -30.23 -1.33
N ASN A 98 -2.43 -30.08 -1.17
CA ASN A 98 -3.27 -31.10 -0.58
C ASN A 98 -4.40 -31.47 -1.54
N ILE A 99 -4.65 -32.77 -1.70
CA ILE A 99 -5.73 -33.31 -2.54
C ILE A 99 -6.73 -33.98 -1.62
N PHE A 100 -7.98 -33.55 -1.71
CA PHE A 100 -9.11 -34.07 -0.93
C PHE A 100 -10.11 -34.78 -1.86
N GLY A 101 -10.82 -35.73 -1.29
CA GLY A 101 -12.00 -36.31 -1.91
C GLY A 101 -13.16 -35.32 -1.98
N LEU A 102 -14.19 -35.67 -2.74
CA LEU A 102 -15.40 -34.86 -2.84
C LEU A 102 -16.19 -34.79 -1.51
N ASP A 103 -15.93 -35.74 -0.61
CA ASP A 103 -16.45 -35.75 0.77
C ASP A 103 -15.65 -34.84 1.73
N GLY A 104 -14.55 -34.26 1.27
CA GLY A 104 -13.67 -33.40 2.04
C GLY A 104 -12.63 -34.12 2.88
N LYS A 105 -12.48 -35.43 2.74
CA LYS A 105 -11.39 -36.17 3.40
C LYS A 105 -10.08 -36.02 2.64
N LEU A 106 -8.98 -35.87 3.37
CA LEU A 106 -7.65 -35.82 2.79
C LEU A 106 -7.32 -37.15 2.12
N LEU A 107 -6.97 -37.11 0.85
CA LEU A 107 -6.48 -38.24 0.08
C LEU A 107 -4.95 -38.23 0.01
N LYS A 108 -4.36 -37.06 -0.27
CA LYS A 108 -2.92 -36.92 -0.41
C LYS A 108 -2.45 -35.51 -0.02
N SER A 109 -1.27 -35.45 0.62
CA SER A 109 -0.59 -34.20 0.98
C SER A 109 0.86 -34.25 0.53
N SER A 110 1.40 -33.11 0.08
CA SER A 110 2.82 -32.94 -0.20
C SER A 110 3.65 -32.79 1.08
N LYS A 111 3.01 -32.49 2.22
CA LYS A 111 3.67 -32.37 3.50
C LYS A 111 3.90 -33.74 4.12
N ALA A 112 5.12 -34.02 4.55
CA ALA A 112 5.40 -35.27 5.24
C ALA A 112 4.71 -35.27 6.61
N ALA A 113 3.92 -36.29 6.88
CA ALA A 113 3.26 -36.47 8.18
C ALA A 113 4.25 -37.07 9.18
N PHE A 114 4.96 -36.21 9.93
CA PHE A 114 5.83 -36.67 11.02
C PHE A 114 5.07 -36.81 12.36
N SER A 115 3.90 -36.24 12.47
CA SER A 115 3.00 -36.34 13.62
C SER A 115 1.55 -36.15 13.19
N VAL A 116 0.60 -36.56 14.06
CA VAL A 116 -0.85 -36.41 13.82
C VAL A 116 -1.23 -34.94 13.59
N ASP A 117 -0.55 -34.01 14.26
CA ASP A 117 -0.80 -32.56 14.16
C ASP A 117 -0.32 -31.94 12.82
N THR A 118 0.44 -32.70 11.99
CA THR A 118 0.91 -32.23 10.69
C THR A 118 -0.01 -32.64 9.53
N ILE A 119 -1.03 -33.44 9.79
CA ILE A 119 -2.00 -33.88 8.76
C ILE A 119 -3.01 -32.75 8.54
N ALA A 120 -3.22 -32.36 7.28
CA ALA A 120 -4.25 -31.38 6.97
C ALA A 120 -5.64 -31.86 7.41
N PRO A 121 -6.38 -31.05 8.19
CA PRO A 121 -7.70 -31.45 8.67
C PRO A 121 -8.70 -31.58 7.51
N PRO A 122 -9.78 -32.37 7.67
CA PRO A 122 -10.80 -32.49 6.64
C PRO A 122 -11.43 -31.12 6.32
N ILE A 123 -11.82 -30.92 5.07
CA ILE A 123 -12.43 -29.68 4.62
C ILE A 123 -13.79 -29.51 5.29
N PRO A 124 -14.06 -28.36 5.96
CA PRO A 124 -15.36 -28.07 6.55
C PRO A 124 -16.48 -28.06 5.50
N LYS A 125 -17.66 -28.56 5.88
CA LYS A 125 -18.82 -28.67 4.96
C LYS A 125 -19.22 -27.33 4.32
N TYR A 126 -19.04 -26.21 5.01
CA TYR A 126 -19.37 -24.90 4.45
C TYR A 126 -18.45 -24.53 3.29
N ILE A 127 -17.14 -24.86 3.37
CA ILE A 127 -16.18 -24.62 2.28
C ILE A 127 -16.54 -25.49 1.06
N LEU A 128 -16.88 -26.78 1.29
CA LEU A 128 -17.34 -27.67 0.21
C LEU A 128 -18.52 -27.07 -0.56
N LYS A 129 -19.51 -26.53 0.17
CA LYS A 129 -20.66 -25.87 -0.44
C LYS A 129 -20.25 -24.64 -1.24
N LEU A 130 -19.33 -23.80 -0.69
CA LEU A 130 -18.87 -22.58 -1.37
C LEU A 130 -18.12 -22.91 -2.66
N VAL A 131 -17.24 -23.91 -2.66
CA VAL A 131 -16.53 -24.36 -3.86
C VAL A 131 -17.53 -24.89 -4.92
N GLN A 132 -18.53 -25.66 -4.50
CA GLN A 132 -19.53 -26.22 -5.42
C GLN A 132 -20.48 -25.17 -5.98
N SER A 133 -20.87 -24.16 -5.19
CA SER A 133 -21.79 -23.10 -5.60
C SER A 133 -21.12 -21.98 -6.41
N SER A 134 -19.81 -21.79 -6.28
CA SER A 134 -19.06 -20.80 -7.04
C SER A 134 -19.13 -21.07 -8.54
N ILE A 135 -19.17 -20.02 -9.35
CA ILE A 135 -19.15 -20.10 -10.82
C ILE A 135 -17.84 -20.74 -11.30
N GLU A 136 -16.72 -20.30 -10.74
CA GLU A 136 -15.38 -20.79 -11.07
C GLU A 136 -15.03 -22.12 -10.41
N LYS A 137 -15.93 -22.64 -9.55
CA LYS A 137 -15.65 -23.84 -8.73
C LYS A 137 -14.40 -23.68 -7.87
N ARG A 138 -14.20 -22.48 -7.37
CA ARG A 138 -13.07 -22.02 -6.58
C ARG A 138 -13.54 -21.21 -5.38
N TYR A 139 -12.84 -21.33 -4.25
CA TYR A 139 -13.06 -20.54 -3.05
C TYR A 139 -11.72 -20.31 -2.35
N VAL A 140 -11.48 -19.09 -1.85
CA VAL A 140 -10.30 -18.74 -1.05
C VAL A 140 -10.75 -18.42 0.37
N ASP A 141 -10.31 -19.22 1.32
CA ASP A 141 -10.49 -18.98 2.75
C ASP A 141 -9.32 -18.15 3.28
N ILE A 142 -9.65 -17.08 4.03
CA ILE A 142 -8.65 -16.20 4.62
C ILE A 142 -8.82 -16.23 6.13
N LYS A 143 -7.79 -16.73 6.82
CA LYS A 143 -7.73 -16.77 8.28
C LYS A 143 -6.57 -15.96 8.80
N ASN A 144 -6.78 -15.25 9.89
CA ASN A 144 -5.71 -14.59 10.63
C ASN A 144 -5.39 -15.45 11.85
N ILE A 145 -4.20 -16.06 11.87
CA ILE A 145 -3.70 -16.90 12.95
C ILE A 145 -2.45 -16.21 13.50
N ASP A 146 -2.48 -15.81 14.75
CA ASP A 146 -1.36 -15.13 15.44
C ASP A 146 -0.81 -13.88 14.72
N GLY A 147 -1.72 -13.12 14.06
CA GLY A 147 -1.35 -11.93 13.30
C GLY A 147 -0.87 -12.20 11.86
N ILE A 148 -0.66 -13.48 11.51
CA ILE A 148 -0.26 -13.91 10.17
C ILE A 148 -1.50 -14.28 9.37
N LYS A 149 -1.63 -13.69 8.18
CA LYS A 149 -2.72 -14.03 7.26
C LYS A 149 -2.38 -15.31 6.50
N ASN A 150 -3.20 -16.31 6.74
CA ASN A 150 -3.16 -17.58 6.01
C ASN A 150 -4.29 -17.57 4.99
N ARG A 151 -3.94 -17.69 3.72
CA ARG A 151 -4.90 -17.93 2.63
C ARG A 151 -4.88 -19.40 2.29
N SER A 152 -6.04 -20.00 2.09
CA SER A 152 -6.17 -21.37 1.58
C SER A 152 -7.06 -21.34 0.35
N SER A 153 -6.51 -21.63 -0.80
CA SER A 153 -7.30 -21.79 -2.01
C SER A 153 -7.84 -23.21 -2.09
N PHE A 154 -9.10 -23.33 -2.48
CA PHE A 154 -9.80 -24.59 -2.73
C PHE A 154 -10.38 -24.54 -4.14
N SER A 155 -9.98 -25.45 -5.01
CA SER A 155 -10.49 -25.58 -6.38
C SER A 155 -10.85 -27.01 -6.72
N LEU A 156 -11.81 -27.16 -7.63
CA LEU A 156 -12.32 -28.47 -8.03
C LEU A 156 -11.41 -29.10 -9.09
N ILE A 157 -10.87 -30.29 -8.82
CA ILE A 157 -10.16 -31.12 -9.80
C ILE A 157 -11.20 -31.83 -10.66
N LYS A 158 -11.08 -31.73 -11.98
CA LYS A 158 -12.01 -32.31 -12.97
C LYS A 158 -11.25 -33.14 -13.99
N ASP A 159 -11.95 -34.09 -14.58
CA ASP A 159 -11.48 -34.78 -15.78
C ASP A 159 -11.73 -33.97 -17.07
N GLU A 160 -11.28 -34.47 -18.22
CA GLU A 160 -11.50 -33.82 -19.53
C GLU A 160 -12.99 -33.66 -19.88
N LYS A 161 -13.87 -34.41 -19.24
CA LYS A 161 -15.33 -34.35 -19.40
C LYS A 161 -16.01 -33.46 -18.35
N PHE A 162 -15.20 -32.65 -17.63
CA PHE A 162 -15.65 -31.78 -16.52
C PHE A 162 -16.30 -32.52 -15.33
N LYS A 163 -16.10 -33.84 -15.23
CA LYS A 163 -16.56 -34.60 -14.09
C LYS A 163 -15.69 -34.29 -12.86
N PRO A 164 -16.26 -33.95 -11.72
CA PRO A 164 -15.48 -33.69 -10.51
C PRO A 164 -14.83 -34.98 -9.99
N LEU A 165 -13.54 -34.91 -9.70
CA LEU A 165 -12.73 -35.99 -9.17
C LEU A 165 -12.35 -35.76 -7.71
N GLY A 166 -12.04 -34.52 -7.32
CA GLY A 166 -11.59 -34.18 -6.00
C GLY A 166 -11.47 -32.67 -5.82
N ILE A 167 -10.87 -32.25 -4.72
CA ILE A 167 -10.64 -30.84 -4.37
C ILE A 167 -9.16 -30.65 -4.13
N LEU A 168 -8.58 -29.72 -4.87
CA LEU A 168 -7.23 -29.19 -4.65
C LEU A 168 -7.28 -28.13 -3.56
N ASN A 169 -6.41 -28.23 -2.59
CA ASN A 169 -6.17 -27.19 -1.61
C ASN A 169 -4.71 -26.76 -1.64
N ILE A 170 -4.49 -25.46 -1.71
CA ILE A 170 -3.18 -24.83 -1.67
C ILE A 170 -3.16 -23.86 -0.50
N PRO A 171 -2.58 -24.27 0.66
CA PRO A 171 -2.33 -23.34 1.75
C PRO A 171 -1.24 -22.34 1.35
N TYR A 172 -1.49 -21.07 1.57
CA TYR A 172 -0.55 -20.00 1.29
C TYR A 172 -0.45 -19.08 2.52
N VAL A 173 0.72 -19.07 3.12
CA VAL A 173 1.02 -18.15 4.21
C VAL A 173 1.50 -16.83 3.58
N GLU A 174 0.82 -15.73 3.90
CA GLU A 174 1.32 -14.40 3.55
C GLU A 174 2.54 -14.15 4.44
N ASP A 175 3.74 -14.35 3.90
CA ASP A 175 4.96 -13.91 4.56
C ASP A 175 5.10 -12.40 4.36
N ASP A 176 4.50 -11.66 5.30
CA ASP A 176 4.54 -10.21 5.32
C ASP A 176 5.93 -9.66 5.72
N SER A 177 6.88 -10.52 6.13
CA SER A 177 8.20 -10.09 6.61
C SER A 177 9.01 -9.34 5.54
N PHE A 178 8.89 -9.75 4.29
CA PHE A 178 9.50 -9.05 3.16
C PHE A 178 8.83 -7.69 2.94
N TYR A 179 7.48 -7.65 3.00
CA TYR A 179 6.72 -6.41 2.83
C TYR A 179 6.86 -5.44 3.97
N GLU A 180 6.98 -5.93 5.21
CA GLU A 180 7.25 -5.08 6.37
C GLU A 180 8.61 -4.39 6.24
N LYS A 181 9.65 -5.11 5.80
CA LYS A 181 10.96 -4.51 5.51
C LYS A 181 10.88 -3.51 4.36
N GLU A 182 10.15 -3.84 3.31
CA GLU A 182 10.00 -2.97 2.14
C GLU A 182 9.19 -1.72 2.49
N LEU A 183 8.11 -1.86 3.28
CA LEU A 183 7.36 -0.73 3.83
C LEU A 183 8.24 0.16 4.72
N GLN A 184 9.02 -0.45 5.61
CA GLN A 184 9.94 0.30 6.47
C GLN A 184 10.97 1.08 5.65
N ASN A 185 11.60 0.45 4.66
CA ASN A 185 12.54 1.10 3.76
C ASN A 185 11.87 2.22 2.95
N PHE A 186 10.64 2.00 2.47
CA PHE A 186 9.84 3.00 1.78
C PHE A 186 9.56 4.21 2.69
N LEU A 187 9.12 3.98 3.94
CA LEU A 187 8.85 5.04 4.91
C LEU A 187 10.10 5.85 5.26
N ILE A 188 11.25 5.19 5.40
CA ILE A 188 12.53 5.88 5.65
C ILE A 188 12.89 6.78 4.46
N ARG A 189 12.83 6.25 3.24
CA ARG A 189 13.11 7.04 2.02
C ARG A 189 12.13 8.21 1.85
N LEU A 190 10.86 7.95 2.09
CA LEU A 190 9.82 8.98 2.06
C LEU A 190 10.11 10.08 3.10
N GLY A 191 10.46 9.68 4.33
CA GLY A 191 10.86 10.61 5.38
C GLY A 191 12.09 11.46 5.01
N GLN A 192 13.09 10.88 4.37
CA GLN A 192 14.26 11.61 3.89
C GLN A 192 13.90 12.66 2.82
N VAL A 193 13.05 12.29 1.86
CA VAL A 193 12.56 13.21 0.82
C VAL A 193 11.78 14.36 1.44
N TYR A 194 10.87 14.08 2.38
CA TYR A 194 10.10 15.12 3.06
C TYR A 194 10.98 16.01 3.94
N ALA A 195 11.97 15.46 4.64
CA ALA A 195 12.92 16.25 5.42
C ALA A 195 13.69 17.23 4.53
N PHE A 196 14.14 16.77 3.35
CA PHE A 196 14.82 17.63 2.37
C PHE A 196 13.88 18.71 1.80
N MET A 197 12.64 18.35 1.44
CA MET A 197 11.64 19.32 0.99
C MET A 197 11.31 20.36 2.07
N LEU A 198 11.22 19.97 3.33
CA LEU A 198 11.01 20.89 4.44
C LEU A 198 12.17 21.86 4.59
N LEU A 199 13.42 21.42 4.46
CA LEU A 199 14.60 22.31 4.49
C LEU A 199 14.52 23.38 3.38
N ILE A 200 14.18 22.98 2.16
CA ILE A 200 13.97 23.91 1.05
C ILE A 200 12.83 24.87 1.35
N ALA A 201 11.70 24.35 1.86
CA ALA A 201 10.53 25.15 2.21
C ALA A 201 10.85 26.18 3.30
N PHE A 202 11.63 25.82 4.33
CA PHE A 202 12.10 26.74 5.36
C PHE A 202 12.96 27.86 4.77
N GLY A 203 13.91 27.51 3.88
CA GLY A 203 14.75 28.50 3.20
C GLY A 203 13.93 29.48 2.35
N LEU A 204 13.01 28.97 1.53
CA LEU A 204 12.13 29.79 0.69
C LEU A 204 11.19 30.65 1.52
N ALA A 205 10.56 30.10 2.56
CA ALA A 205 9.67 30.84 3.43
C ALA A 205 10.40 31.97 4.17
N TYR A 206 11.63 31.72 4.63
CA TYR A 206 12.47 32.75 5.26
C TYR A 206 12.82 33.86 4.26
N PHE A 207 13.26 33.49 3.05
CA PHE A 207 13.63 34.43 2.01
C PHE A 207 12.44 35.30 1.59
N LEU A 208 11.31 34.70 1.24
CA LEU A 208 10.10 35.40 0.83
C LEU A 208 9.56 36.31 1.94
N SER A 209 9.48 35.80 3.15
CA SER A 209 8.99 36.56 4.30
C SER A 209 9.87 37.79 4.58
N THR A 210 11.20 37.65 4.47
CA THR A 210 12.15 38.76 4.65
C THR A 210 12.03 39.78 3.52
N TYR A 211 11.94 39.30 2.28
CA TYR A 211 11.86 40.16 1.08
C TYR A 211 10.60 41.03 1.10
N ILE A 212 9.42 40.42 1.31
CA ILE A 212 8.14 41.13 1.36
C ILE A 212 8.13 42.15 2.51
N THR A 213 8.55 41.72 3.70
CA THR A 213 8.49 42.59 4.90
C THR A 213 9.47 43.74 4.80
N LYS A 214 10.67 43.55 4.24
CA LYS A 214 11.65 44.61 4.05
C LYS A 214 11.10 45.75 3.17
N SER A 215 10.49 45.38 2.03
CA SER A 215 9.88 46.36 1.13
C SER A 215 8.74 47.13 1.79
N LEU A 216 7.84 46.44 2.49
CA LEU A 216 6.74 47.11 3.21
C LEU A 216 7.21 47.99 4.36
N LYS A 217 8.24 47.56 5.10
CA LYS A 217 8.80 48.36 6.19
C LYS A 217 9.42 49.67 5.66
N THR A 218 10.18 49.59 4.57
CA THR A 218 10.79 50.79 3.96
C THR A 218 9.74 51.82 3.56
N ILE A 219 8.62 51.39 2.97
CA ILE A 219 7.50 52.27 2.63
C ILE A 219 6.84 52.88 3.88
N SER A 220 6.57 52.02 4.88
CA SER A 220 5.95 52.44 6.14
C SER A 220 6.82 53.47 6.88
N ASP A 221 8.14 53.26 6.95
CA ASP A 221 9.05 54.19 7.64
C ASP A 221 9.10 55.54 6.88
N LYS A 222 9.15 55.52 5.56
CA LYS A 222 9.08 56.78 4.76
C LYS A 222 7.74 57.51 4.91
N LEU A 223 6.63 56.79 4.94
CA LEU A 223 5.29 57.38 5.21
C LEU A 223 5.20 58.03 6.61
N ARG A 224 5.86 57.42 7.61
CA ARG A 224 5.85 57.91 8.97
C ARG A 224 6.71 59.15 9.15
N ASP A 225 7.81 59.21 8.42
CA ASP A 225 8.74 60.38 8.46
C ASP A 225 8.25 61.56 7.60
N THR A 226 7.08 61.40 6.94
CA THR A 226 6.44 62.48 6.16
C THR A 226 5.85 63.49 7.14
N SER A 227 6.46 64.67 7.22
CA SER A 227 5.96 65.82 8.00
C SER A 227 5.08 66.70 7.11
N LEU A 228 3.98 67.20 7.67
CA LEU A 228 3.02 68.05 6.96
C LEU A 228 3.62 69.41 6.52
N ASP A 229 4.76 69.81 7.09
CA ASP A 229 5.38 71.12 6.89
C ASP A 229 6.67 71.10 6.03
N GLN A 230 7.13 69.93 5.57
CA GLN A 230 8.34 69.84 4.77
C GLN A 230 8.07 69.18 3.42
N LYS A 231 8.83 69.63 2.37
CA LYS A 231 8.81 68.94 1.05
C LYS A 231 9.16 67.47 1.20
N ASN A 232 8.18 66.64 0.98
CA ASN A 232 8.35 65.18 1.07
C ASN A 232 9.36 64.68 0.06
N GLU A 233 10.40 63.98 0.52
CA GLU A 233 11.34 63.30 -0.37
C GLU A 233 10.65 62.15 -1.10
N LYS A 234 10.86 62.10 -2.41
CA LYS A 234 10.35 60.96 -3.22
C LYS A 234 10.95 59.64 -2.78
N ILE A 235 10.13 58.64 -2.71
CA ILE A 235 10.60 57.25 -2.47
C ILE A 235 11.26 56.77 -3.75
N VAL A 236 12.60 56.67 -3.78
CA VAL A 236 13.37 56.05 -4.83
C VAL A 236 13.72 54.63 -4.37
N LEU A 237 12.84 53.67 -4.67
CA LEU A 237 13.04 52.26 -4.40
C LEU A 237 12.75 51.50 -5.67
N GLU A 238 13.72 50.73 -6.15
CA GLU A 238 13.45 49.73 -7.19
C GLU A 238 12.72 48.55 -6.56
N ALA A 239 11.38 48.62 -6.57
CA ALA A 239 10.57 47.52 -6.11
C ALA A 239 10.33 46.54 -7.26
N ASN A 240 10.73 45.30 -7.04
CA ASN A 240 10.51 44.21 -8.00
C ASN A 240 9.07 43.67 -8.03
N SER A 241 8.12 44.32 -7.34
CA SER A 241 6.70 43.99 -7.36
C SER A 241 5.89 45.12 -7.95
N LYS A 242 4.93 44.74 -8.82
CA LYS A 242 4.03 45.68 -9.51
C LYS A 242 3.18 46.47 -8.52
N GLU A 243 2.73 45.83 -7.46
CA GLU A 243 1.91 46.41 -6.39
C GLU A 243 2.69 47.40 -5.57
N ILE A 244 3.93 47.09 -5.22
CA ILE A 244 4.83 48.02 -4.49
C ILE A 244 5.18 49.19 -5.35
N ASN A 245 5.42 49.02 -6.65
CA ASN A 245 5.67 50.11 -7.60
C ASN A 245 4.44 51.05 -7.74
N LEU A 246 3.22 50.51 -7.72
CA LEU A 246 1.98 51.28 -7.71
C LEU A 246 1.83 52.11 -6.43
N LEU A 247 2.15 51.54 -5.28
CA LEU A 247 2.17 52.25 -3.99
C LEU A 247 3.19 53.39 -4.00
N ILE A 248 4.40 53.15 -4.50
CA ILE A 248 5.45 54.20 -4.63
C ILE A 248 5.00 55.30 -5.57
N LYS A 249 4.39 54.97 -6.72
CA LYS A 249 3.85 55.95 -7.66
C LYS A 249 2.73 56.79 -7.02
N ALA A 250 1.82 56.16 -6.29
CA ALA A 250 0.74 56.87 -5.60
C ALA A 250 1.25 57.78 -4.48
N TYR A 251 2.39 57.46 -3.86
CA TYR A 251 3.00 58.33 -2.85
C TYR A 251 3.77 59.50 -3.50
N ASN A 252 4.42 59.27 -4.63
CA ASN A 252 5.28 60.28 -5.30
C ASN A 252 4.52 61.22 -6.23
N GLY A 253 3.24 60.96 -6.52
CA GLY A 253 2.36 61.77 -7.37
C GLY A 253 1.55 62.76 -6.57
#